data_8e92aa4ecb9e0fc4e82a9f882dc5ef8a
#
_entry.id   8e92aa4ecb9e0fc4e82a9f882dc5ef8a
#
_cell.length_a   1.000
_cell.length_b   1.000
_cell.length_c   1.000
_cell.angle_alpha   90.00
_cell.angle_beta   90.00
_cell.angle_gamma   90.00
#
_symmetry.space_group_name_H-M   'P 1'
#
loop_
_entity.id
_entity.type
_entity.pdbx_description
1 polymer ?
#
loop_
_entity_poly.entity_id
_entity_poly.type
_entity_poly.pdbx_seq_one_letter_code
_entity_poly.pdbx_strand_id
1 'polypeptide(L)'
;MSNLAYDDSAVSELIGYVYTIAVSILILSSIMLTSTTMLNGNMANTAQEEAEQLALYFQLSVEDLLTTVREYPDSSPVIKLNTGIESINHGIKYKLDGTDEGLKVTTIQPRGGEFEVTFPLFPATAIETTSGSPLMSTSSYIVIYYDDNLKVVKLTTG
;
A
#
# COMPACT_ATOMS: atom_id res chain seq x y z
N MET A 1 -23.68 -61.91 33.44
CA MET A 1 -22.77 -61.67 32.32
C MET A 1 -23.33 -60.65 31.28
N SER A 2 -23.78 -59.45 31.69
CA SER A 2 -24.47 -58.50 30.81
C SER A 2 -23.93 -57.08 30.85
N ASN A 3 -22.79 -56.82 31.45
CA ASN A 3 -22.25 -55.45 31.58
C ASN A 3 -21.16 -55.09 30.56
N LEU A 4 -20.59 -56.05 29.85
CA LEU A 4 -19.52 -55.79 28.87
C LEU A 4 -20.04 -55.20 27.55
N ALA A 5 -21.26 -55.55 27.15
CA ALA A 5 -21.84 -55.03 25.88
C ALA A 5 -22.28 -53.58 25.97
N TYR A 6 -22.53 -53.05 27.17
CA TYR A 6 -22.90 -51.63 27.39
C TYR A 6 -21.68 -50.73 27.36
N ASP A 7 -20.53 -51.20 27.80
CA ASP A 7 -19.26 -50.45 27.79
C ASP A 7 -18.73 -50.24 26.37
N ASP A 8 -18.82 -51.24 25.51
CA ASP A 8 -18.35 -51.14 24.10
C ASP A 8 -19.16 -50.14 23.27
N SER A 9 -20.47 -50.04 23.53
CA SER A 9 -21.32 -49.05 22.86
C SER A 9 -21.00 -47.64 23.30
N ALA A 10 -20.81 -47.39 24.58
CA ALA A 10 -20.44 -46.09 25.12
C ALA A 10 -19.06 -45.60 24.63
N VAL A 11 -18.08 -46.52 24.54
CA VAL A 11 -16.73 -46.23 24.02
C VAL A 11 -16.80 -45.89 22.52
N SER A 12 -17.62 -46.60 21.74
CA SER A 12 -17.81 -46.33 20.31
C SER A 12 -18.44 -44.95 20.06
N GLU A 13 -19.45 -44.55 20.85
CA GLU A 13 -20.05 -43.23 20.78
C GLU A 13 -19.06 -42.14 21.15
N LEU A 14 -18.26 -42.33 22.19
CA LEU A 14 -17.23 -41.38 22.59
C LEU A 14 -16.17 -41.16 21.48
N ILE A 15 -15.71 -42.26 20.87
CA ILE A 15 -14.74 -42.19 19.75
C ILE A 15 -15.37 -41.46 18.56
N GLY A 16 -16.63 -41.74 18.23
CA GLY A 16 -17.34 -41.04 17.17
C GLY A 16 -17.44 -39.52 17.42
N TYR A 17 -17.71 -39.13 18.66
CA TYR A 17 -17.79 -37.72 19.05
C TYR A 17 -16.44 -37.03 18.97
N VAL A 18 -15.38 -37.64 19.49
CA VAL A 18 -14.01 -37.10 19.40
C VAL A 18 -13.55 -36.95 17.94
N TYR A 19 -13.87 -37.96 17.11
CA TYR A 19 -13.55 -37.89 15.68
C TYR A 19 -14.29 -36.74 14.98
N THR A 20 -15.57 -36.56 15.27
CA THR A 20 -16.37 -35.47 14.71
C THR A 20 -15.83 -34.10 15.11
N ILE A 21 -15.43 -33.92 16.37
CA ILE A 21 -14.81 -32.70 16.85
C ILE A 21 -13.46 -32.44 16.11
N ALA A 22 -12.62 -33.48 16.01
CA ALA A 22 -11.31 -33.35 15.34
C ALA A 22 -11.48 -32.95 13.87
N VAL A 23 -12.40 -33.57 13.14
CA VAL A 23 -12.70 -33.24 11.75
C VAL A 23 -13.25 -31.81 11.64
N SER A 24 -14.13 -31.40 12.54
CA SER A 24 -14.71 -30.05 12.57
C SER A 24 -13.61 -28.96 12.78
N ILE A 25 -12.66 -29.21 13.68
CA ILE A 25 -11.53 -28.32 13.94
C ILE A 25 -10.64 -28.22 12.70
N LEU A 26 -10.35 -29.33 12.01
CA LEU A 26 -9.57 -29.34 10.79
C LEU A 26 -10.23 -28.54 9.67
N ILE A 27 -11.53 -28.71 9.48
CA ILE A 27 -12.30 -27.96 8.47
C ILE A 27 -12.27 -26.46 8.80
N LEU A 28 -12.53 -26.10 10.06
CA LEU A 28 -12.53 -24.70 10.49
C LEU A 28 -11.15 -24.06 10.31
N SER A 29 -10.09 -24.76 10.69
CA SER A 29 -8.71 -24.29 10.52
C SER A 29 -8.36 -24.09 9.04
N SER A 30 -8.80 -25.01 8.17
CA SER A 30 -8.59 -24.89 6.73
C SER A 30 -9.31 -23.67 6.14
N ILE A 31 -10.56 -23.44 6.54
CA ILE A 31 -11.33 -22.25 6.11
C ILE A 31 -10.64 -20.96 6.58
N MET A 32 -10.21 -20.90 7.83
CA MET A 32 -9.51 -19.73 8.36
C MET A 32 -8.20 -19.45 7.60
N LEU A 33 -7.42 -20.49 7.31
CA LEU A 33 -6.17 -20.34 6.56
C LEU A 33 -6.43 -19.81 5.14
N THR A 34 -7.40 -20.40 4.44
CA THR A 34 -7.75 -20.00 3.08
C THR A 34 -8.26 -18.56 3.04
N SER A 35 -9.14 -18.19 3.97
CA SER A 35 -9.67 -16.82 4.07
C SER A 35 -8.56 -15.81 4.34
N THR A 36 -7.62 -16.13 5.22
CA THR A 36 -6.49 -15.24 5.51
C THR A 36 -5.59 -15.04 4.28
N THR A 37 -5.34 -16.12 3.54
CA THR A 37 -4.52 -16.06 2.31
C THR A 37 -5.20 -15.23 1.23
N MET A 38 -6.50 -15.39 1.03
CA MET A 38 -7.28 -14.58 0.08
C MET A 38 -7.29 -13.09 0.45
N LEU A 39 -7.51 -12.78 1.73
CA LEU A 39 -7.52 -11.39 2.20
C LEU A 39 -6.16 -10.73 2.00
N ASN A 40 -5.07 -11.42 2.30
CA ASN A 40 -3.72 -10.89 2.10
C ASN A 40 -3.41 -10.69 0.61
N GLY A 41 -3.82 -11.59 -0.26
CA GLY A 41 -3.67 -11.45 -1.71
C GLY A 41 -4.43 -10.26 -2.27
N ASN A 42 -5.69 -10.09 -1.86
CA ASN A 42 -6.50 -8.95 -2.30
C ASN A 42 -5.93 -7.62 -1.79
N MET A 43 -5.45 -7.55 -0.55
CA MET A 43 -4.80 -6.35 -0.02
C MET A 43 -3.52 -5.98 -0.77
N ALA A 44 -2.72 -6.98 -1.16
CA ALA A 44 -1.51 -6.74 -1.94
C ALA A 44 -1.84 -6.16 -3.32
N ASN A 45 -2.82 -6.72 -4.02
CA ASN A 45 -3.25 -6.22 -5.32
C ASN A 45 -3.81 -4.80 -5.23
N THR A 46 -4.66 -4.53 -4.23
CA THR A 46 -5.20 -3.19 -4.00
C THR A 46 -4.08 -2.18 -3.69
N ALA A 47 -3.10 -2.56 -2.88
CA ALA A 47 -1.96 -1.68 -2.56
C ALA A 47 -1.11 -1.36 -3.80
N GLN A 48 -0.95 -2.32 -4.71
CA GLN A 48 -0.28 -2.11 -5.98
C GLN A 48 -1.05 -1.14 -6.88
N GLU A 49 -2.35 -1.38 -7.08
CA GLU A 49 -3.20 -0.51 -7.89
C GLU A 49 -3.24 0.92 -7.35
N GLU A 50 -3.32 1.09 -6.02
CA GLU A 50 -3.28 2.40 -5.39
C GLU A 50 -1.93 3.09 -5.56
N ALA A 51 -0.82 2.35 -5.48
CA ALA A 51 0.51 2.88 -5.72
C ALA A 51 0.65 3.37 -7.18
N GLU A 52 0.16 2.60 -8.14
CA GLU A 52 0.19 2.96 -9.56
C GLU A 52 -0.66 4.22 -9.84
N GLN A 53 -1.88 4.29 -9.29
CA GLN A 53 -2.75 5.46 -9.43
C GLN A 53 -2.14 6.71 -8.80
N LEU A 54 -1.57 6.58 -7.61
CA LEU A 54 -0.92 7.68 -6.90
C LEU A 54 0.28 8.20 -7.69
N ALA A 55 1.10 7.30 -8.21
CA ALA A 55 2.26 7.67 -9.01
C ALA A 55 1.87 8.36 -10.31
N LEU A 56 0.83 7.87 -11.00
CA LEU A 56 0.30 8.53 -12.19
C LEU A 56 -0.20 9.95 -11.86
N TYR A 57 -0.88 10.13 -10.74
CA TYR A 57 -1.35 11.44 -10.30
C TYR A 57 -0.20 12.41 -10.06
N PHE A 58 0.87 11.95 -9.40
CA PHE A 58 2.07 12.74 -9.18
C PHE A 58 2.81 13.04 -10.49
N GLN A 59 2.93 12.04 -11.37
CA GLN A 59 3.55 12.22 -12.67
C GLN A 59 2.86 13.33 -13.47
N LEU A 60 1.55 13.29 -13.59
CA LEU A 60 0.77 14.31 -14.30
C LEU A 60 0.95 15.69 -13.67
N SER A 61 0.99 15.76 -12.34
CA SER A 61 1.21 17.03 -11.63
C SER A 61 2.61 17.60 -11.86
N VAL A 62 3.64 16.76 -11.93
CA VAL A 62 5.00 17.19 -12.26
C VAL A 62 5.12 17.61 -13.72
N GLU A 63 4.49 16.92 -14.64
CA GLU A 63 4.45 17.28 -16.06
C GLU A 63 3.76 18.63 -16.29
N ASP A 64 2.66 18.89 -15.58
CA ASP A 64 1.96 20.19 -15.60
C ASP A 64 2.84 21.31 -15.05
N LEU A 65 3.53 21.04 -13.92
CA LEU A 65 4.52 21.97 -13.37
C LEU A 65 5.64 22.31 -14.37
N LEU A 66 6.26 21.30 -14.96
CA LEU A 66 7.35 21.46 -15.93
C LEU A 66 6.89 22.17 -17.20
N THR A 67 5.66 21.94 -17.64
CA THR A 67 5.07 22.64 -18.76
C THR A 67 4.88 24.12 -18.44
N THR A 68 4.37 24.43 -17.25
CA THR A 68 4.18 25.81 -16.78
C THR A 68 5.52 26.55 -16.67
N VAL A 69 6.55 25.91 -16.12
CA VAL A 69 7.92 26.50 -16.05
C VAL A 69 8.47 26.79 -17.44
N ARG A 70 8.19 25.92 -18.40
CA ARG A 70 8.67 26.10 -19.79
C ARG A 70 7.97 27.25 -20.51
N GLU A 71 6.65 27.39 -20.28
CA GLU A 71 5.86 28.45 -20.87
C GLU A 71 6.12 29.81 -20.21
N TYR A 72 6.39 29.83 -18.93
CA TYR A 72 6.57 31.04 -18.11
C TYR A 72 7.86 30.91 -17.28
N PRO A 73 9.05 31.10 -17.90
CA PRO A 73 10.33 30.86 -17.24
C PRO A 73 10.62 31.80 -16.06
N ASP A 74 9.99 32.98 -16.03
CA ASP A 74 10.11 33.92 -14.90
C ASP A 74 9.15 33.66 -13.75
N SER A 75 8.32 32.65 -13.88
CA SER A 75 7.37 32.23 -12.82
C SER A 75 8.00 31.16 -11.94
N SER A 76 7.63 31.16 -10.68
CA SER A 76 7.97 30.08 -9.75
C SER A 76 6.67 29.32 -9.40
N PRO A 77 6.18 28.47 -10.30
CA PRO A 77 4.93 27.79 -10.07
C PRO A 77 5.07 26.80 -8.91
N VAL A 78 4.04 26.77 -8.10
CA VAL A 78 3.92 25.86 -6.95
C VAL A 78 2.62 25.11 -7.07
N ILE A 79 2.68 23.80 -7.10
CA ILE A 79 1.50 22.94 -7.09
C ILE A 79 1.30 22.39 -5.69
N LYS A 80 0.14 22.59 -5.15
CA LYS A 80 -0.26 22.06 -3.85
C LYS A 80 -1.19 20.87 -4.06
N LEU A 81 -0.72 19.69 -3.72
CA LEU A 81 -1.49 18.46 -3.81
C LEU A 81 -2.06 18.11 -2.44
N ASN A 82 -3.37 17.89 -2.41
CA ASN A 82 -3.99 17.34 -1.21
C ASN A 82 -3.65 15.85 -1.10
N THR A 83 -2.97 15.48 -0.02
CA THR A 83 -2.60 14.09 0.27
C THR A 83 -3.74 13.27 0.86
N GLY A 84 -4.81 13.94 1.27
CA GLY A 84 -6.05 13.31 1.71
C GLY A 84 -6.76 12.60 0.56
N ILE A 85 -6.04 11.72 -0.14
CA ILE A 85 -6.63 10.70 -0.97
C ILE A 85 -7.29 9.74 0.01
N GLU A 86 -8.50 10.11 0.43
CA GLU A 86 -9.36 9.30 1.31
C GLU A 86 -9.71 7.94 0.72
N SER A 87 -9.30 7.66 -0.51
CA SER A 87 -9.42 6.35 -1.15
C SER A 87 -8.59 5.27 -0.46
N ILE A 88 -7.70 5.64 0.46
CA ILE A 88 -7.00 4.68 1.31
C ILE A 88 -7.93 4.23 2.46
N ASN A 89 -9.15 3.88 2.10
CA ASN A 89 -10.15 3.33 3.01
C ASN A 89 -9.73 2.01 3.68
N HIS A 90 -8.58 1.47 3.32
CA HIS A 90 -8.09 0.18 3.82
C HIS A 90 -6.94 0.31 4.83
N GLY A 91 -6.63 1.52 5.30
CA GLY A 91 -5.55 1.76 6.26
C GLY A 91 -4.15 1.58 5.67
N ILE A 92 -4.03 1.56 4.35
CA ILE A 92 -2.75 1.53 3.65
C ILE A 92 -2.12 2.92 3.77
N LYS A 93 -0.89 2.97 4.24
CA LYS A 93 -0.07 4.19 4.27
C LYS A 93 0.88 4.16 3.10
N TYR A 94 1.32 5.32 2.64
CA TYR A 94 2.33 5.41 1.61
C TYR A 94 3.46 6.35 2.01
N LYS A 95 4.62 6.10 1.41
CA LYS A 95 5.79 6.99 1.43
C LYS A 95 6.08 7.43 0.00
N LEU A 96 6.44 8.67 -0.17
CA LEU A 96 6.90 9.23 -1.43
C LEU A 96 8.35 9.65 -1.27
N ASP A 97 9.19 9.23 -2.17
CA ASP A 97 10.60 9.58 -2.20
C ASP A 97 10.99 10.00 -3.61
N GLY A 98 11.79 11.05 -3.70
CA GLY A 98 12.38 11.48 -4.96
C GLY A 98 13.68 10.75 -5.21
N THR A 99 13.87 10.31 -6.44
CA THR A 99 15.10 9.66 -6.89
C THR A 99 15.63 10.33 -8.16
N ASP A 100 16.87 10.06 -8.52
CA ASP A 100 17.44 10.54 -9.79
C ASP A 100 16.72 9.95 -11.01
N GLU A 101 16.03 8.85 -10.83
CA GLU A 101 15.29 8.15 -11.89
C GLU A 101 13.81 8.56 -11.96
N GLY A 102 13.29 9.26 -10.94
CA GLY A 102 11.90 9.67 -10.87
C GLY A 102 11.30 9.65 -9.47
N LEU A 103 10.04 9.26 -9.38
CA LEU A 103 9.29 9.17 -8.13
C LEU A 103 9.18 7.72 -7.66
N LYS A 104 9.58 7.48 -6.43
CA LYS A 104 9.42 6.20 -5.75
C LYS A 104 8.22 6.27 -4.81
N VAL A 105 7.26 5.37 -5.01
CA VAL A 105 6.08 5.22 -4.16
C VAL A 105 6.19 3.89 -3.42
N THR A 106 6.15 3.94 -2.10
CA THR A 106 6.12 2.74 -1.25
C THR A 106 4.81 2.71 -0.48
N THR A 107 4.00 1.71 -0.70
CA THR A 107 2.78 1.48 0.09
C THR A 107 3.08 0.55 1.26
N ILE A 108 2.51 0.87 2.42
CA ILE A 108 2.70 0.12 3.67
C ILE A 108 1.35 -0.45 4.08
N GLN A 109 1.24 -1.76 4.08
CA GLN A 109 0.01 -2.45 4.46
C GLN A 109 -0.16 -2.49 5.99
N PRO A 110 -1.40 -2.49 6.51
CA PRO A 110 -1.68 -2.54 7.95
C PRO A 110 -1.10 -3.78 8.66
N ARG A 111 -0.86 -4.86 7.91
CA ARG A 111 -0.34 -6.14 8.43
C ARG A 111 1.15 -6.35 8.15
N GLY A 112 1.88 -5.30 7.74
CA GLY A 112 3.34 -5.36 7.63
C GLY A 112 3.88 -5.84 6.29
N GLY A 113 3.19 -5.59 5.18
CA GLY A 113 3.74 -5.70 3.82
C GLY A 113 4.13 -4.33 3.30
N GLU A 114 5.26 -4.22 2.63
CA GLU A 114 5.65 -3.03 1.85
C GLU A 114 5.65 -3.40 0.37
N PHE A 115 5.06 -2.55 -0.45
CA PHE A 115 5.08 -2.67 -1.90
C PHE A 115 5.70 -1.39 -2.47
N GLU A 116 6.71 -1.56 -3.31
CA GLU A 116 7.50 -0.46 -3.85
C GLU A 116 7.36 -0.39 -5.36
N VAL A 117 7.07 0.79 -5.88
CA VAL A 117 7.01 1.06 -7.31
C VAL A 117 7.80 2.32 -7.60
N THR A 118 8.71 2.27 -8.57
CA THR A 118 9.43 3.44 -9.06
C THR A 118 8.88 3.83 -10.42
N PHE A 119 8.53 5.08 -10.57
CA PHE A 119 8.00 5.64 -11.82
C PHE A 119 9.02 6.60 -12.43
N PRO A 120 9.51 6.30 -13.63
CA PRO A 120 10.36 7.25 -14.35
C PRO A 120 9.55 8.45 -14.80
N LEU A 121 10.13 9.65 -14.65
CA LEU A 121 9.56 10.87 -15.20
C LEU A 121 10.10 11.13 -16.60
N PHE A 122 9.26 11.65 -17.47
CA PHE A 122 9.64 12.06 -18.82
C PHE A 122 9.33 13.54 -19.05
N PRO A 123 10.32 14.40 -19.40
CA PRO A 123 11.74 14.08 -19.53
C PRO A 123 12.36 13.71 -18.18
N ALA A 124 13.41 12.92 -18.18
CA ALA A 124 14.10 12.51 -16.97
C ALA A 124 14.48 13.75 -16.14
N THR A 125 13.73 13.98 -15.09
CA THR A 125 13.90 15.11 -14.18
C THR A 125 14.14 14.55 -12.80
N ALA A 126 15.24 14.94 -12.17
CA ALA A 126 15.51 14.53 -10.80
C ALA A 126 14.47 15.14 -9.86
N ILE A 127 13.98 14.31 -8.96
CA ILE A 127 13.09 14.73 -7.88
C ILE A 127 13.86 14.64 -6.57
N GLU A 128 13.81 15.68 -5.78
CA GLU A 128 14.39 15.73 -4.44
C GLU A 128 13.32 15.96 -3.38
N THR A 129 13.38 15.21 -2.30
CA THR A 129 12.61 15.51 -1.10
C THR A 129 13.39 16.49 -0.23
N THR A 130 12.81 17.65 0.05
CA THR A 130 13.50 18.75 0.76
C THR A 130 13.89 18.37 2.19
N SER A 131 13.18 17.42 2.80
CA SER A 131 13.47 16.95 4.15
C SER A 131 14.57 15.88 4.22
N GLY A 132 15.08 15.39 3.10
CA GLY A 132 16.00 14.25 3.05
C GLY A 132 15.39 12.95 3.55
N SER A 133 14.09 12.91 3.75
CA SER A 133 13.32 11.77 4.23
C SER A 133 12.08 11.60 3.36
N PRO A 134 11.60 10.38 3.13
CA PRO A 134 10.41 10.15 2.35
C PRO A 134 9.20 10.85 2.98
N LEU A 135 8.34 11.42 2.13
CA LEU A 135 7.11 12.05 2.56
C LEU A 135 6.07 10.99 2.89
N MET A 136 5.39 11.16 4.02
CA MET A 136 4.40 10.21 4.50
C MET A 136 2.98 10.66 4.16
N SER A 137 2.10 9.71 3.93
CA SER A 137 0.66 9.96 3.70
C SER A 137 -0.06 10.65 4.87
N THR A 138 0.59 10.77 6.01
CA THR A 138 0.06 11.48 7.18
C THR A 138 0.18 13.00 7.09
N SER A 139 0.89 13.51 6.09
CA SER A 139 1.01 14.95 5.85
C SER A 139 -0.30 15.50 5.27
N SER A 140 -0.69 16.70 5.65
CA SER A 140 -1.94 17.31 5.20
C SER A 140 -1.95 17.62 3.71
N TYR A 141 -0.80 18.03 3.19
CA TYR A 141 -0.61 18.27 1.76
C TYR A 141 0.87 18.18 1.39
N ILE A 142 1.12 17.92 0.12
CA ILE A 142 2.44 17.92 -0.50
C ILE A 142 2.52 19.13 -1.43
N VAL A 143 3.61 19.84 -1.33
CA VAL A 143 3.94 20.97 -2.22
C VAL A 143 4.99 20.49 -3.21
N ILE A 144 4.70 20.68 -4.49
CA ILE A 144 5.63 20.43 -5.58
C ILE A 144 6.04 21.76 -6.16
N TYR A 145 7.33 22.03 -6.28
CA TYR A 145 7.87 23.22 -6.92
C TYR A 145 9.14 22.91 -7.68
N TYR A 146 9.44 23.74 -8.66
CA TYR A 146 10.66 23.62 -9.45
C TYR A 146 11.72 24.56 -8.90
N ASP A 147 12.92 24.03 -8.64
CA ASP A 147 14.08 24.81 -8.25
C ASP A 147 14.93 25.10 -9.49
N ASP A 148 14.86 26.35 -9.99
CA ASP A 148 15.55 26.76 -11.21
C ASP A 148 17.07 26.74 -11.07
N ASN A 149 17.60 26.94 -9.88
CA ASN A 149 19.05 26.90 -9.63
C ASN A 149 19.61 25.48 -9.73
N LEU A 150 18.89 24.50 -9.24
CA LEU A 150 19.30 23.09 -9.22
C LEU A 150 18.75 22.29 -10.41
N LYS A 151 17.78 22.85 -11.15
CA LYS A 151 17.09 22.18 -12.26
C LYS A 151 16.41 20.88 -11.81
N VAL A 152 15.88 20.86 -10.61
CA VAL A 152 15.19 19.71 -10.01
C VAL A 152 13.79 20.07 -9.53
N VAL A 153 12.92 19.07 -9.48
CA VAL A 153 11.61 19.19 -8.85
C VAL A 153 11.76 18.84 -7.38
N LYS A 154 11.27 19.71 -6.51
CA LYS A 154 11.30 19.49 -5.06
C LYS A 154 9.94 19.15 -4.52
N LEU A 155 9.93 18.17 -3.63
CA LEU A 155 8.76 17.76 -2.86
C LEU A 155 8.97 18.17 -1.41
N THR A 156 7.98 18.82 -0.82
CA THR A 156 7.97 19.15 0.61
C THR A 156 6.57 18.97 1.20
N THR A 157 6.51 18.80 2.52
CA THR A 157 5.24 18.82 3.25
C THR A 157 4.92 20.23 3.67
N GLY A 158 3.64 20.56 3.68
CA GLY A 158 3.16 21.84 4.19
C GLY A 158 2.32 21.65 5.46
#